data_9b673445af32c60a2642c0cd51479590
#
_entry.id   9b673445af32c60a2642c0cd51479590
#
_cell.length_a   1.000
_cell.length_b   1.000
_cell.length_c   1.000
_cell.angle_alpha   90.00
_cell.angle_beta   90.00
_cell.angle_gamma   90.00
#
_symmetry.space_group_name_H-M   'P 1'
#
loop_
_entity.id
_entity.type
_entity.pdbx_description
1 polymer ?
#
loop_
_entity_poly.entity_id
_entity_poly.type
_entity_poly.pdbx_seq_one_letter_code
_entity_poly.pdbx_strand_id
1 'polypeptide(L)'
;MKQRRIIAAVGFALVASVVAAACGGSSGDGSEGGTPTKGGTIHILSNGEQIAHLDPQRNYTGDDLAFAGSTMHRTLTSYAYAAGDEGSGIVPDLATDLGTHNEDGTVWSFTLRDGGTFEDGSEITCADVAYGVSRTWASDVITDGPTYASSYIDAGDYPGPYKATAEQQAVYDKAVSCDGKTITFNLKVPVADFNYTTTLLAFSPVPKAADTGEKYDMKPVSSGPYKIESYTIGKSLVLVRNENWSKDSDPIRSANPDSFVYEFGLDEAVMDERMIKDAGDDQFAVSFGIQPENLQTVFEDDAFKDRRVDYYDPFVTYTNLNVKNLSCVEIRKAIYLALDRDALRKAGGGPYTGDFADGYIKPALALDYKKSTLPDGLNTDGTANVEAAQAAMTAAETACPEVATRAKAGLSFYRPATPTWDKAVAIWIDSLGKVGIKLKDEPVEPSVYWPTVMNPETNYDIARGGWAPDWANASTVIPELFTTAGGFNLTRNADDPDYAEFQTKVDAAKKELDRAKQGVMWQELNQYVVDRLWALPGTFTKAQSIWGSKVGNAYQWAPFGAFNYGDLYVKA
;
A
#
# COMPACT_ATOMS: atom_id res chain seq x y z
N MET A 1 -56.80 -51.93 -19.08
CA MET A 1 -58.17 -51.66 -18.60
C MET A 1 -58.12 -50.73 -17.41
N LYS A 2 -58.82 -49.58 -17.54
CA LYS A 2 -59.35 -48.68 -16.48
C LYS A 2 -58.37 -48.16 -15.42
N GLN A 3 -57.83 -46.94 -15.58
CA GLN A 3 -58.36 -45.64 -15.11
C GLN A 3 -58.99 -45.69 -13.70
N ARG A 4 -58.36 -44.89 -12.81
CA ARG A 4 -59.13 -43.84 -12.05
C ARG A 4 -58.17 -42.83 -11.44
N ARG A 5 -58.39 -41.56 -11.81
CA ARG A 5 -57.92 -40.32 -11.15
C ARG A 5 -58.64 -40.15 -9.83
N ILE A 6 -57.97 -39.62 -8.80
CA ILE A 6 -58.62 -38.78 -7.75
C ILE A 6 -57.73 -37.60 -7.47
N ILE A 7 -58.33 -36.42 -7.55
CA ILE A 7 -57.85 -35.08 -7.16
C ILE A 7 -58.29 -34.85 -5.70
N ALA A 8 -57.45 -34.27 -4.86
CA ALA A 8 -57.82 -33.39 -3.74
C ALA A 8 -56.52 -32.84 -3.13
N ALA A 9 -56.31 -31.60 -3.23
CA ALA A 9 -56.73 -30.47 -2.40
C ALA A 9 -55.60 -30.00 -1.47
N VAL A 10 -55.17 -28.84 -1.74
CA VAL A 10 -54.37 -27.81 -1.07
C VAL A 10 -54.50 -27.78 0.46
N GLY A 11 -53.36 -27.77 1.13
CA GLY A 11 -53.23 -27.34 2.53
C GLY A 11 -51.95 -26.57 2.69
N PHE A 12 -52.06 -25.23 2.76
CA PHE A 12 -50.95 -24.33 3.13
C PHE A 12 -50.63 -24.51 4.61
N ALA A 13 -49.44 -24.96 4.94
CA ALA A 13 -48.88 -24.84 6.28
C ALA A 13 -47.56 -24.03 6.17
N LEU A 14 -47.59 -22.80 6.71
CA LEU A 14 -46.39 -21.99 6.96
C LEU A 14 -45.54 -22.74 7.99
N VAL A 15 -44.35 -23.16 7.56
CA VAL A 15 -43.28 -23.56 8.47
C VAL A 15 -42.20 -22.48 8.37
N ALA A 16 -42.09 -21.72 9.45
CA ALA A 16 -40.97 -20.80 9.65
C ALA A 16 -39.70 -21.63 9.86
N SER A 17 -38.86 -21.72 8.83
CA SER A 17 -37.52 -22.33 8.92
C SER A 17 -36.57 -21.33 9.49
N VAL A 18 -36.17 -21.52 10.74
CA VAL A 18 -35.00 -20.91 11.32
C VAL A 18 -33.76 -21.50 10.62
N VAL A 19 -33.13 -20.74 9.76
CA VAL A 19 -31.82 -21.10 9.20
C VAL A 19 -30.78 -20.78 10.26
N ALA A 20 -30.34 -21.79 10.98
CA ALA A 20 -29.09 -21.72 11.75
C ALA A 20 -27.94 -21.82 10.75
N ALA A 21 -27.30 -20.72 10.46
CA ALA A 21 -26.04 -20.70 9.73
C ALA A 21 -24.95 -21.33 10.62
N ALA A 22 -24.52 -22.54 10.25
CA ALA A 22 -23.33 -23.15 10.81
C ALA A 22 -22.12 -22.49 10.14
N CYS A 23 -21.48 -21.57 10.83
CA CYS A 23 -20.15 -21.10 10.48
C CYS A 23 -19.14 -22.22 10.74
N GLY A 24 -18.61 -22.79 9.67
CA GLY A 24 -17.41 -23.63 9.71
C GLY A 24 -16.22 -22.73 9.93
N GLY A 25 -15.54 -22.89 11.06
CA GLY A 25 -14.38 -22.08 11.42
C GLY A 25 -13.15 -22.40 10.57
N SER A 26 -12.51 -21.33 10.12
CA SER A 26 -11.09 -21.29 9.89
C SER A 26 -10.52 -20.34 10.95
N SER A 27 -9.59 -20.86 11.73
CA SER A 27 -8.94 -20.19 12.84
C SER A 27 -8.05 -19.05 12.39
N GLY A 28 -8.60 -17.83 12.37
CA GLY A 28 -7.83 -16.62 12.53
C GLY A 28 -8.07 -16.16 13.97
N ASP A 29 -7.04 -16.06 14.76
CA ASP A 29 -7.06 -15.59 16.14
C ASP A 29 -7.44 -14.11 16.15
N GLY A 30 -8.72 -13.80 16.15
CA GLY A 30 -9.26 -12.46 16.33
C GLY A 30 -9.61 -12.27 17.80
N SER A 31 -9.06 -11.22 18.41
CA SER A 31 -9.37 -10.74 19.76
C SER A 31 -10.86 -10.86 20.07
N GLU A 32 -11.21 -11.26 21.31
CA GLU A 32 -12.58 -11.27 21.83
C GLU A 32 -13.18 -9.85 21.66
N GLY A 33 -13.93 -9.65 20.58
CA GLY A 33 -14.56 -8.39 20.25
C GLY A 33 -15.71 -8.11 21.22
N GLY A 34 -15.46 -7.27 22.22
CA GLY A 34 -16.54 -6.61 22.97
C GLY A 34 -17.45 -5.82 22.03
N THR A 35 -18.69 -5.60 22.38
CA THR A 35 -19.58 -4.71 21.61
C THR A 35 -18.95 -3.30 21.54
N PRO A 36 -18.76 -2.72 20.33
CA PRO A 36 -18.17 -1.39 20.19
C PRO A 36 -18.96 -0.36 21.01
N THR A 37 -18.26 0.41 21.83
CA THR A 37 -18.82 1.50 22.62
C THR A 37 -18.63 2.83 21.89
N LYS A 38 -19.60 3.73 22.05
CA LYS A 38 -19.49 5.12 21.58
C LYS A 38 -18.86 5.98 22.67
N GLY A 39 -18.00 6.90 22.25
CA GLY A 39 -17.38 7.88 23.16
C GLY A 39 -15.90 7.65 23.41
N GLY A 40 -15.30 8.55 24.17
CA GLY A 40 -13.89 8.54 24.54
C GLY A 40 -12.95 9.08 23.47
N THR A 41 -11.68 9.15 23.82
CA THR A 41 -10.61 9.67 22.95
C THR A 41 -9.62 8.57 22.61
N ILE A 42 -9.21 8.49 21.35
CA ILE A 42 -8.08 7.66 20.90
C ILE A 42 -6.87 8.57 20.72
N HIS A 43 -5.73 8.20 21.31
CA HIS A 43 -4.46 8.87 21.16
C HIS A 43 -3.62 8.16 20.09
N ILE A 44 -2.86 8.92 19.30
CA ILE A 44 -1.94 8.40 18.29
C ILE A 44 -0.57 8.97 18.60
N LEU A 45 0.39 8.10 18.90
CA LEU A 45 1.75 8.51 19.25
C LEU A 45 2.62 8.50 17.99
N SER A 46 3.36 9.59 17.74
CA SER A 46 4.20 9.73 16.55
C SER A 46 5.53 10.41 16.86
N ASN A 47 6.60 9.89 16.28
CA ASN A 47 7.91 10.55 16.23
C ASN A 47 7.97 11.63 15.14
N GLY A 48 7.03 11.66 14.19
CA GLY A 48 6.92 12.69 13.17
C GLY A 48 6.54 14.06 13.75
N GLU A 49 6.96 15.13 13.09
CA GLU A 49 6.63 16.50 13.50
C GLU A 49 5.20 16.92 13.09
N GLN A 50 4.61 16.21 12.10
CA GLN A 50 3.31 16.53 11.53
C GLN A 50 2.79 15.37 10.66
N ILE A 51 1.53 15.43 10.28
CA ILE A 51 1.00 14.73 9.11
C ILE A 51 1.61 15.38 7.86
N ALA A 52 2.08 14.60 6.89
CA ALA A 52 2.73 15.14 5.71
C ALA A 52 1.81 16.12 4.99
N HIS A 53 0.57 15.69 4.71
CA HIS A 53 -0.46 16.52 4.10
C HIS A 53 -1.86 16.11 4.58
N LEU A 54 -2.67 17.09 4.98
CA LEU A 54 -4.10 16.91 5.27
C LEU A 54 -4.98 17.24 4.04
N ASP A 55 -4.46 18.00 3.08
CA ASP A 55 -5.11 18.23 1.79
C ASP A 55 -5.26 16.89 1.04
N PRO A 56 -6.50 16.44 0.72
CA PRO A 56 -6.70 15.13 0.15
C PRO A 56 -5.99 14.90 -1.19
N GLN A 57 -5.77 15.94 -1.99
CA GLN A 57 -5.05 15.80 -3.27
C GLN A 57 -3.53 15.78 -3.11
N ARG A 58 -2.99 16.12 -1.92
CA ARG A 58 -1.56 16.05 -1.59
C ARG A 58 -1.20 14.85 -0.72
N ASN A 59 -2.18 14.26 -0.05
CA ASN A 59 -1.99 13.13 0.86
C ASN A 59 -1.64 11.84 0.08
N TYR A 60 -0.45 11.26 0.35
CA TYR A 60 0.04 10.11 -0.41
C TYR A 60 0.91 9.13 0.39
N THR A 61 1.03 9.28 1.69
CA THR A 61 1.71 8.28 2.53
C THR A 61 0.69 7.30 3.14
N GLY A 62 1.06 6.03 3.32
CA GLY A 62 0.13 5.00 3.77
C GLY A 62 -0.56 5.34 5.09
N ASP A 63 0.21 5.78 6.09
CA ASP A 63 -0.32 6.15 7.41
C ASP A 63 -1.29 7.33 7.35
N ASP A 64 -0.94 8.36 6.58
CA ASP A 64 -1.76 9.56 6.43
C ASP A 64 -3.04 9.27 5.62
N LEU A 65 -2.93 8.44 4.56
CA LEU A 65 -4.08 7.96 3.78
C LEU A 65 -5.07 7.17 4.65
N ALA A 66 -4.55 6.26 5.49
CA ALA A 66 -5.38 5.49 6.42
C ALA A 66 -6.08 6.39 7.44
N PHE A 67 -5.34 7.32 8.05
CA PHE A 67 -5.88 8.23 9.06
C PHE A 67 -6.90 9.20 8.47
N ALA A 68 -6.51 9.97 7.45
CA ALA A 68 -7.38 10.97 6.85
C ALA A 68 -8.58 10.35 6.14
N GLY A 69 -8.40 9.20 5.45
CA GLY A 69 -9.47 8.45 4.78
C GLY A 69 -10.45 7.78 5.76
N SER A 70 -9.99 7.40 6.95
CA SER A 70 -10.87 6.87 8.00
C SER A 70 -11.65 7.96 8.74
N THR A 71 -11.10 9.17 8.83
CA THR A 71 -11.61 10.21 9.73
C THR A 71 -12.21 11.42 9.01
N MET A 72 -11.52 11.98 8.01
CA MET A 72 -11.86 13.30 7.46
C MET A 72 -12.36 13.26 6.02
N HIS A 73 -11.84 12.36 5.18
CA HIS A 73 -12.08 12.39 3.75
C HIS A 73 -12.77 11.13 3.27
N ARG A 74 -13.73 11.31 2.36
CA ARG A 74 -14.41 10.23 1.66
C ARG A 74 -14.03 10.24 0.18
N THR A 75 -14.04 9.07 -0.43
CA THR A 75 -13.70 8.84 -1.83
C THR A 75 -14.85 8.14 -2.54
N LEU A 76 -14.77 7.93 -3.85
CA LEU A 76 -15.84 7.23 -4.58
C LEU A 76 -15.94 5.76 -4.12
N THR A 77 -14.79 5.10 -4.00
CA THR A 77 -14.64 3.74 -3.46
C THR A 77 -13.65 3.77 -2.31
N SER A 78 -13.68 2.78 -1.45
CA SER A 78 -12.74 2.61 -0.33
C SER A 78 -12.38 1.13 -0.19
N TYR A 79 -11.53 0.81 0.76
CA TYR A 79 -11.27 -0.57 1.14
C TYR A 79 -12.21 -1.03 2.26
N ALA A 80 -12.47 -2.34 2.31
CA ALA A 80 -13.25 -2.94 3.38
C ALA A 80 -12.57 -2.71 4.74
N TYR A 81 -13.37 -2.41 5.77
CA TYR A 81 -12.89 -2.32 7.14
C TYR A 81 -12.88 -3.73 7.73
N ALA A 82 -11.79 -4.44 7.43
CA ALA A 82 -11.55 -5.80 7.89
C ALA A 82 -10.06 -6.05 8.10
N ALA A 83 -9.74 -6.94 9.02
CA ALA A 83 -8.36 -7.39 9.23
C ALA A 83 -7.93 -8.38 8.13
N GLY A 84 -6.63 -8.49 7.90
CA GLY A 84 -6.05 -9.46 6.96
C GLY A 84 -6.42 -9.19 5.50
N ASP A 85 -6.49 -10.25 4.70
CA ASP A 85 -6.67 -10.17 3.24
C ASP A 85 -8.00 -9.55 2.83
N GLU A 86 -9.06 -9.72 3.63
CA GLU A 86 -10.38 -9.13 3.38
C GLU A 86 -10.33 -7.60 3.37
N GLY A 87 -9.42 -7.00 4.15
CA GLY A 87 -9.19 -5.56 4.19
C GLY A 87 -8.64 -4.96 2.90
N SER A 88 -8.15 -5.78 1.96
CA SER A 88 -7.70 -5.35 0.64
C SER A 88 -8.81 -5.34 -0.42
N GLY A 89 -10.01 -5.83 -0.09
CA GLY A 89 -11.17 -5.76 -0.97
C GLY A 89 -11.75 -4.35 -1.06
N ILE A 90 -12.04 -3.87 -2.29
CA ILE A 90 -12.68 -2.56 -2.46
C ILE A 90 -14.20 -2.63 -2.23
N VAL A 91 -14.72 -1.57 -1.66
CA VAL A 91 -16.15 -1.38 -1.37
C VAL A 91 -16.62 0.01 -1.83
N PRO A 92 -17.92 0.21 -2.12
CA PRO A 92 -18.45 1.54 -2.42
C PRO A 92 -18.38 2.45 -1.19
N ASP A 93 -17.97 3.73 -1.36
CA ASP A 93 -18.01 4.75 -0.30
C ASP A 93 -19.02 5.86 -0.66
N LEU A 94 -18.59 6.97 -1.26
CA LEU A 94 -19.51 8.01 -1.77
C LEU A 94 -20.31 7.49 -2.96
N ALA A 95 -19.76 6.57 -3.75
CA ALA A 95 -20.50 5.92 -4.82
C ALA A 95 -21.45 4.83 -4.27
N THR A 96 -22.51 4.53 -5.03
CA THR A 96 -23.49 3.47 -4.71
C THR A 96 -22.97 2.07 -5.01
N ASP A 97 -21.98 1.97 -5.91
CA ASP A 97 -21.36 0.73 -6.37
C ASP A 97 -19.86 0.95 -6.70
N LEU A 98 -19.20 -0.06 -7.24
CA LEU A 98 -17.78 -0.01 -7.59
C LEU A 98 -17.50 0.64 -8.97
N GLY A 99 -18.47 1.34 -9.53
CA GLY A 99 -18.39 1.92 -10.86
C GLY A 99 -18.73 0.95 -11.97
N THR A 100 -19.11 1.53 -13.10
CA THR A 100 -19.35 0.80 -14.35
C THR A 100 -18.42 1.35 -15.43
N HIS A 101 -18.03 0.51 -16.39
CA HIS A 101 -17.15 0.91 -17.48
C HIS A 101 -17.70 0.45 -18.83
N ASN A 102 -17.24 1.11 -19.90
CA ASN A 102 -17.48 0.66 -21.27
C ASN A 102 -16.68 -0.61 -21.58
N GLU A 103 -16.90 -1.19 -22.77
CA GLU A 103 -16.35 -2.48 -23.16
C GLU A 103 -14.80 -2.54 -23.11
N ASP A 104 -14.13 -1.43 -23.38
CA ASP A 104 -12.66 -1.35 -23.44
C ASP A 104 -12.01 -0.73 -22.19
N GLY A 105 -12.79 -0.35 -21.17
CA GLY A 105 -12.27 0.22 -19.93
C GLY A 105 -11.71 1.64 -20.04
N THR A 106 -12.08 2.38 -21.10
CA THR A 106 -11.66 3.78 -21.29
C THR A 106 -12.65 4.81 -20.75
N VAL A 107 -13.86 4.39 -20.37
CA VAL A 107 -14.88 5.25 -19.76
C VAL A 107 -15.39 4.59 -18.48
N TRP A 108 -15.30 5.29 -17.36
CA TRP A 108 -15.79 4.83 -16.08
C TRP A 108 -16.82 5.81 -15.51
N SER A 109 -17.89 5.29 -14.91
CA SER A 109 -18.95 6.08 -14.31
C SER A 109 -19.28 5.58 -12.91
N PHE A 110 -19.53 6.54 -12.00
CA PHE A 110 -19.90 6.27 -10.59
C PHE A 110 -21.11 7.16 -10.24
N THR A 111 -22.08 6.59 -9.54
CA THR A 111 -23.27 7.34 -9.08
C THR A 111 -23.14 7.62 -7.59
N LEU A 112 -23.20 8.88 -7.17
CA LEU A 112 -23.07 9.31 -5.79
C LEU A 112 -24.32 8.94 -4.97
N ARG A 113 -24.09 8.57 -3.71
CA ARG A 113 -25.15 8.34 -2.71
C ARG A 113 -25.87 9.63 -2.34
N ASP A 114 -27.08 9.46 -1.81
CA ASP A 114 -27.82 10.54 -1.15
C ASP A 114 -27.28 10.81 0.26
N GLY A 115 -27.38 12.04 0.72
CA GLY A 115 -27.18 12.44 2.11
C GLY A 115 -25.70 12.60 2.53
N GLY A 116 -24.75 12.53 1.60
CA GLY A 116 -23.35 12.92 1.89
C GLY A 116 -23.24 14.44 2.09
N THR A 117 -22.60 14.87 3.18
CA THR A 117 -22.45 16.29 3.52
C THR A 117 -21.01 16.60 3.94
N PHE A 118 -20.60 17.84 3.73
CA PHE A 118 -19.41 18.42 4.33
C PHE A 118 -19.66 18.85 5.78
N GLU A 119 -18.60 19.21 6.51
CA GLU A 119 -18.65 19.62 7.91
C GLU A 119 -19.45 20.92 8.16
N ASP A 120 -19.69 21.71 7.13
CA ASP A 120 -20.56 22.90 7.18
C ASP A 120 -22.03 22.61 6.91
N GLY A 121 -22.37 21.34 6.62
CA GLY A 121 -23.72 20.87 6.29
C GLY A 121 -24.10 20.99 4.83
N SER A 122 -23.25 21.52 3.96
CA SER A 122 -23.53 21.55 2.51
C SER A 122 -23.49 20.12 1.92
N GLU A 123 -24.36 19.83 0.94
CA GLU A 123 -24.40 18.53 0.24
C GLU A 123 -23.16 18.35 -0.62
N ILE A 124 -22.60 17.14 -0.59
CA ILE A 124 -21.52 16.72 -1.50
C ILE A 124 -22.13 16.43 -2.86
N THR A 125 -21.67 17.13 -3.89
CA THR A 125 -22.17 16.99 -5.25
C THR A 125 -21.14 16.37 -6.19
N CYS A 126 -21.58 15.94 -7.36
CA CYS A 126 -20.69 15.52 -8.44
C CYS A 126 -19.65 16.61 -8.80
N ALA A 127 -20.07 17.88 -8.78
CA ALA A 127 -19.19 19.01 -9.07
C ALA A 127 -18.06 19.16 -8.05
N ASP A 128 -18.29 18.83 -6.78
CA ASP A 128 -17.26 18.89 -5.74
C ASP A 128 -16.21 17.78 -5.92
N VAL A 129 -16.63 16.58 -6.33
CA VAL A 129 -15.70 15.48 -6.69
C VAL A 129 -14.90 15.87 -7.93
N ALA A 130 -15.56 16.34 -9.00
CA ALA A 130 -14.88 16.79 -10.22
C ALA A 130 -13.89 17.93 -9.93
N TYR A 131 -14.27 18.88 -9.06
CA TYR A 131 -13.37 19.96 -8.64
C TYR A 131 -12.17 19.42 -7.85
N GLY A 132 -12.39 18.57 -6.85
CA GLY A 132 -11.30 17.94 -6.09
C GLY A 132 -10.30 17.26 -7.02
N VAL A 133 -10.77 16.39 -7.91
CA VAL A 133 -9.92 15.71 -8.90
C VAL A 133 -9.16 16.71 -9.78
N SER A 134 -9.80 17.81 -10.22
CA SER A 134 -9.17 18.83 -11.08
C SER A 134 -7.92 19.46 -10.47
N ARG A 135 -7.84 19.53 -9.12
CA ARG A 135 -6.73 20.13 -8.40
C ARG A 135 -5.42 19.37 -8.63
N THR A 136 -5.47 18.06 -8.92
CA THR A 136 -4.27 17.23 -9.16
C THR A 136 -3.44 17.66 -10.39
N TRP A 137 -3.98 18.45 -11.30
CA TRP A 137 -3.23 19.05 -12.42
C TRP A 137 -2.44 20.31 -12.06
N ALA A 138 -2.78 20.94 -10.95
CA ALA A 138 -2.11 22.17 -10.50
C ALA A 138 -0.81 21.86 -9.73
N SER A 139 0.14 21.21 -10.36
CA SER A 139 1.37 20.68 -9.76
C SER A 139 2.28 21.72 -9.10
N ASP A 140 2.04 23.00 -9.31
CA ASP A 140 2.74 24.10 -8.64
C ASP A 140 2.07 24.56 -7.32
N VAL A 141 0.84 24.09 -7.05
CA VAL A 141 0.07 24.34 -5.82
C VAL A 141 -0.16 23.04 -5.06
N ILE A 142 -0.56 22.01 -5.79
CA ILE A 142 -0.81 20.64 -5.28
C ILE A 142 0.43 19.81 -5.56
N THR A 143 1.44 19.99 -4.72
CA THR A 143 2.70 19.24 -4.75
C THR A 143 2.58 17.94 -3.96
N ASP A 144 3.46 16.99 -4.24
CA ASP A 144 3.67 15.76 -3.45
C ASP A 144 2.54 14.72 -3.47
N GLY A 145 1.42 15.02 -4.12
CA GLY A 145 0.29 14.10 -4.28
C GLY A 145 0.45 13.09 -5.41
N PRO A 146 -0.44 12.08 -5.47
CA PRO A 146 -0.41 11.08 -6.55
C PRO A 146 -0.81 11.69 -7.89
N THR A 147 -0.16 11.25 -8.96
CA THR A 147 -0.36 11.77 -10.33
C THR A 147 -1.30 10.92 -11.18
N TYR A 148 -1.94 9.89 -10.63
CA TYR A 148 -2.76 8.94 -11.38
C TYR A 148 -3.94 9.58 -12.10
N ALA A 149 -4.65 10.53 -11.45
CA ALA A 149 -5.75 11.24 -12.10
C ALA A 149 -5.28 11.96 -13.37
N SER A 150 -4.21 12.76 -13.28
CA SER A 150 -3.66 13.47 -14.43
C SER A 150 -3.01 12.55 -15.47
N SER A 151 -2.51 11.38 -15.07
CA SER A 151 -1.91 10.41 -15.97
C SER A 151 -2.96 9.63 -16.76
N TYR A 152 -4.09 9.28 -16.17
CA TYR A 152 -5.10 8.43 -16.79
C TYR A 152 -6.21 9.20 -17.50
N ILE A 153 -6.69 10.33 -16.94
CA ILE A 153 -7.85 11.06 -17.46
C ILE A 153 -7.44 11.91 -18.66
N ASP A 154 -8.24 11.89 -19.73
CA ASP A 154 -7.97 12.58 -21.00
C ASP A 154 -8.42 14.05 -20.96
N ALA A 155 -7.73 14.85 -20.15
CA ALA A 155 -7.99 16.29 -19.99
C ALA A 155 -7.10 17.19 -20.89
N GLY A 156 -6.37 16.61 -21.85
CA GLY A 156 -5.46 17.37 -22.73
C GLY A 156 -4.43 18.19 -21.93
N ASP A 157 -4.19 19.42 -22.34
CA ASP A 157 -3.24 20.34 -21.69
C ASP A 157 -3.89 21.16 -20.55
N TYR A 158 -4.79 20.56 -19.79
CA TYR A 158 -5.43 21.21 -18.65
C TYR A 158 -4.40 21.53 -17.55
N PRO A 159 -4.24 22.81 -17.12
CA PRO A 159 -3.23 23.21 -16.16
C PRO A 159 -3.72 23.22 -14.69
N GLY A 160 -4.91 22.67 -14.42
CA GLY A 160 -5.56 22.74 -13.11
C GLY A 160 -6.48 23.97 -12.96
N PRO A 161 -7.32 23.99 -11.90
CA PRO A 161 -8.42 24.94 -11.76
C PRO A 161 -7.97 26.38 -11.52
N TYR A 162 -6.73 26.60 -11.09
CA TYR A 162 -6.21 27.93 -10.74
C TYR A 162 -5.71 28.72 -11.96
N LYS A 163 -5.41 28.06 -13.08
CA LYS A 163 -4.78 28.69 -14.26
C LYS A 163 -5.49 28.43 -15.58
N ALA A 164 -6.50 27.55 -15.58
CA ALA A 164 -7.20 27.16 -16.80
C ALA A 164 -7.93 28.35 -17.46
N THR A 165 -7.79 28.45 -18.77
CA THR A 165 -8.71 29.27 -19.58
C THR A 165 -10.08 28.60 -19.66
N ALA A 166 -11.10 29.35 -20.15
CA ALA A 166 -12.45 28.77 -20.33
C ALA A 166 -12.44 27.58 -21.31
N GLU A 167 -11.59 27.64 -22.35
CA GLU A 167 -11.43 26.56 -23.33
C GLU A 167 -10.79 25.32 -22.70
N GLN A 168 -9.76 25.50 -21.89
CA GLN A 168 -9.08 24.41 -21.17
C GLN A 168 -10.01 23.78 -20.11
N GLN A 169 -10.76 24.61 -19.38
CA GLN A 169 -11.79 24.11 -18.46
C GLN A 169 -12.85 23.29 -19.20
N ALA A 170 -13.30 23.71 -20.37
CA ALA A 170 -14.25 22.94 -21.17
C ALA A 170 -13.70 21.61 -21.69
N VAL A 171 -12.38 21.46 -21.85
CA VAL A 171 -11.73 20.15 -22.14
C VAL A 171 -11.81 19.26 -20.91
N TYR A 172 -11.45 19.78 -19.74
CA TYR A 172 -11.57 19.05 -18.49
C TYR A 172 -13.01 18.60 -18.20
N ASP A 173 -13.99 19.50 -18.37
CA ASP A 173 -15.42 19.23 -18.12
C ASP A 173 -15.98 18.11 -19.04
N LYS A 174 -15.34 17.86 -20.20
CA LYS A 174 -15.66 16.71 -21.06
C LYS A 174 -14.97 15.44 -20.58
N ALA A 175 -13.74 15.56 -20.06
CA ALA A 175 -12.99 14.43 -19.55
C ALA A 175 -13.56 13.92 -18.22
N VAL A 176 -14.03 14.86 -17.37
CA VAL A 176 -14.70 14.57 -16.09
C VAL A 176 -16.05 15.27 -16.10
N SER A 177 -17.10 14.54 -16.41
CA SER A 177 -18.44 15.11 -16.61
C SER A 177 -19.43 14.66 -15.53
N CYS A 178 -20.39 15.53 -15.24
CA CYS A 178 -21.48 15.28 -14.30
C CYS A 178 -22.84 15.25 -15.02
N ASP A 179 -23.62 14.21 -14.77
CA ASP A 179 -25.05 14.15 -15.10
C ASP A 179 -25.83 13.78 -13.83
N GLY A 180 -26.46 14.77 -13.22
CA GLY A 180 -27.07 14.63 -11.90
C GLY A 180 -26.06 14.20 -10.85
N LYS A 181 -26.25 12.99 -10.31
CA LYS A 181 -25.33 12.37 -9.32
C LYS A 181 -24.26 11.46 -9.94
N THR A 182 -24.27 11.30 -11.25
CA THR A 182 -23.32 10.42 -11.93
C THR A 182 -22.12 11.22 -12.42
N ILE A 183 -20.93 10.85 -11.93
CA ILE A 183 -19.64 11.33 -12.45
C ILE A 183 -19.09 10.32 -13.44
N THR A 184 -18.61 10.83 -14.58
CA THR A 184 -18.00 10.01 -15.64
C THR A 184 -16.58 10.50 -15.93
N PHE A 185 -15.64 9.57 -15.99
CA PHE A 185 -14.24 9.79 -16.33
C PHE A 185 -13.93 9.18 -17.69
N ASN A 186 -13.40 9.99 -18.61
CA ASN A 186 -12.89 9.55 -19.90
C ASN A 186 -11.36 9.41 -19.80
N LEU A 187 -10.83 8.21 -20.07
CA LEU A 187 -9.43 7.87 -19.87
C LEU A 187 -8.67 7.86 -21.21
N LYS A 188 -7.38 8.19 -21.17
CA LYS A 188 -6.46 8.18 -22.32
C LYS A 188 -6.22 6.76 -22.87
N VAL A 189 -6.28 5.76 -21.99
CA VAL A 189 -6.01 4.35 -22.27
C VAL A 189 -6.92 3.49 -21.42
N PRO A 190 -7.15 2.21 -21.79
CA PRO A 190 -7.81 1.25 -20.92
C PRO A 190 -7.13 1.15 -19.55
N VAL A 191 -7.91 1.27 -18.47
CA VAL A 191 -7.46 1.06 -17.08
C VAL A 191 -8.45 0.12 -16.41
N ALA A 192 -8.07 -1.14 -16.26
CA ALA A 192 -8.94 -2.20 -15.77
C ALA A 192 -9.32 -2.06 -14.29
N ASP A 193 -8.47 -1.40 -13.52
CA ASP A 193 -8.56 -1.21 -12.08
C ASP A 193 -8.73 0.26 -11.68
N PHE A 194 -9.37 1.06 -12.54
CA PHE A 194 -9.60 2.48 -12.25
C PHE A 194 -10.43 2.70 -10.98
N ASN A 195 -11.30 1.76 -10.63
CA ASN A 195 -12.05 1.80 -9.37
C ASN A 195 -11.16 1.58 -8.12
N TYR A 196 -9.99 0.95 -8.25
CA TYR A 196 -8.98 0.96 -7.19
C TYR A 196 -8.29 2.32 -7.09
N THR A 197 -8.00 2.96 -8.23
CA THR A 197 -7.44 4.32 -8.24
C THR A 197 -8.34 5.32 -7.50
N THR A 198 -9.67 5.14 -7.59
CA THR A 198 -10.64 6.02 -6.90
C THR A 198 -10.74 5.81 -5.39
N THR A 199 -9.96 4.90 -4.79
CA THR A 199 -9.77 4.79 -3.34
C THR A 199 -8.79 5.84 -2.80
N LEU A 200 -7.92 6.39 -3.67
CA LEU A 200 -6.97 7.43 -3.29
C LEU A 200 -7.68 8.74 -2.93
N LEU A 201 -7.21 9.41 -1.89
CA LEU A 201 -7.79 10.68 -1.44
C LEU A 201 -7.75 11.79 -2.51
N ALA A 202 -6.91 11.64 -3.51
CA ALA A 202 -6.92 12.52 -4.70
C ALA A 202 -8.29 12.59 -5.40
N PHE A 203 -9.16 11.60 -5.21
CA PHE A 203 -10.53 11.56 -5.71
C PHE A 203 -11.59 12.03 -4.70
N SER A 204 -11.18 12.60 -3.58
CA SER A 204 -12.09 13.19 -2.58
C SER A 204 -12.73 14.48 -3.08
N PRO A 205 -13.98 14.75 -2.71
CA PRO A 205 -14.65 16.01 -3.00
C PRO A 205 -13.99 17.18 -2.27
N VAL A 206 -13.91 18.32 -2.94
CA VAL A 206 -13.48 19.61 -2.36
C VAL A 206 -14.50 20.67 -2.70
N PRO A 207 -15.09 21.38 -1.71
CA PRO A 207 -15.99 22.48 -2.00
C PRO A 207 -15.19 23.67 -2.54
N LYS A 208 -15.39 23.99 -3.82
CA LYS A 208 -14.62 25.02 -4.53
C LYS A 208 -14.57 26.36 -3.80
N ALA A 209 -15.66 26.74 -3.13
CA ALA A 209 -15.74 28.00 -2.39
C ALA A 209 -14.84 28.06 -1.16
N ALA A 210 -14.45 26.91 -0.60
CA ALA A 210 -13.60 26.78 0.57
C ALA A 210 -12.12 26.52 0.22
N ASP A 211 -11.81 26.28 -1.04
CA ASP A 211 -10.43 26.03 -1.48
C ASP A 211 -9.57 27.29 -1.33
N THR A 212 -8.48 27.17 -0.60
CA THR A 212 -7.49 28.22 -0.34
C THR A 212 -6.14 27.95 -1.00
N GLY A 213 -6.10 27.02 -1.99
CA GLY A 213 -4.89 26.58 -2.66
C GLY A 213 -3.95 25.86 -1.67
N GLU A 214 -2.67 26.20 -1.68
CA GLU A 214 -1.66 25.59 -0.81
C GLU A 214 -2.04 25.63 0.70
N LYS A 215 -2.76 26.65 1.13
CA LYS A 215 -3.17 26.81 2.54
C LYS A 215 -4.32 25.86 2.95
N TYR A 216 -4.98 25.24 1.98
CA TYR A 216 -6.03 24.26 2.23
C TYR A 216 -5.51 23.08 3.06
N ASP A 217 -4.22 22.76 2.95
CA ASP A 217 -3.53 21.69 3.68
C ASP A 217 -3.61 21.83 5.21
N MET A 218 -3.66 23.05 5.73
CA MET A 218 -3.74 23.29 7.17
C MET A 218 -5.13 23.12 7.77
N LYS A 219 -6.16 23.22 6.94
CA LYS A 219 -7.55 23.11 7.39
C LYS A 219 -8.48 22.75 6.21
N PRO A 220 -8.34 21.53 5.65
CA PRO A 220 -9.26 21.06 4.63
C PRO A 220 -10.66 20.86 5.23
N VAL A 221 -11.68 21.05 4.39
CA VAL A 221 -13.07 20.81 4.77
C VAL A 221 -13.33 19.32 4.78
N SER A 222 -13.81 18.80 5.90
CA SER A 222 -14.08 17.38 6.07
C SER A 222 -15.39 16.94 5.38
N SER A 223 -15.33 15.80 4.70
CA SER A 223 -16.48 15.03 4.21
C SER A 223 -16.75 13.78 5.05
N GLY A 224 -15.90 13.51 6.04
CA GLY A 224 -15.94 12.32 6.91
C GLY A 224 -16.54 12.57 8.29
N PRO A 225 -16.46 11.57 9.18
CA PRO A 225 -17.08 11.63 10.51
C PRO A 225 -16.40 12.55 11.52
N TYR A 226 -15.21 13.06 11.23
CA TYR A 226 -14.47 13.95 12.11
C TYR A 226 -13.99 15.20 11.36
N LYS A 227 -13.78 16.28 12.10
CA LYS A 227 -13.25 17.57 11.62
C LYS A 227 -12.15 18.07 12.53
N ILE A 228 -11.31 18.98 12.02
CA ILE A 228 -10.20 19.57 12.76
C ILE A 228 -10.74 20.55 13.81
N GLU A 229 -10.48 20.29 15.07
CA GLU A 229 -10.64 21.25 16.15
C GLU A 229 -9.41 22.15 16.28
N SER A 230 -8.23 21.55 16.34
CA SER A 230 -6.96 22.27 16.42
C SER A 230 -5.82 21.51 15.77
N TYR A 231 -4.87 22.22 15.16
CA TYR A 231 -3.65 21.66 14.59
C TYR A 231 -2.45 22.57 14.91
N THR A 232 -1.44 22.01 15.56
CA THR A 232 -0.19 22.69 15.90
C THR A 232 0.97 21.79 15.52
N ILE A 233 1.69 22.14 14.45
CA ILE A 233 2.88 21.43 13.96
C ILE A 233 3.89 21.25 15.10
N GLY A 234 4.52 20.09 15.19
CA GLY A 234 5.46 19.71 16.24
C GLY A 234 4.82 19.46 17.61
N LYS A 235 3.48 19.46 17.69
CA LYS A 235 2.78 19.25 18.96
C LYS A 235 1.60 18.31 18.86
N SER A 236 0.52 18.69 18.19
CA SER A 236 -0.69 17.86 18.15
C SER A 236 -1.67 18.26 17.04
N LEU A 237 -2.45 17.28 16.60
CA LEU A 237 -3.67 17.45 15.82
C LEU A 237 -4.84 16.88 16.63
N VAL A 238 -5.90 17.65 16.82
CA VAL A 238 -7.12 17.20 17.50
C VAL A 238 -8.26 17.18 16.51
N LEU A 239 -8.88 16.01 16.35
CA LEU A 239 -10.12 15.84 15.59
C LEU A 239 -11.27 15.60 16.55
N VAL A 240 -12.41 16.25 16.28
CA VAL A 240 -13.68 16.05 16.97
C VAL A 240 -14.75 15.61 15.99
N ARG A 241 -15.89 15.10 16.49
CA ARG A 241 -16.99 14.66 15.65
C ARG A 241 -17.46 15.78 14.71
N ASN A 242 -17.73 15.41 13.47
CA ASN A 242 -18.48 16.21 12.50
C ASN A 242 -19.96 15.97 12.73
N GLU A 243 -20.69 16.95 13.24
CA GLU A 243 -22.11 16.85 13.59
C GLU A 243 -23.01 16.70 12.34
N ASN A 244 -22.51 17.10 11.19
CA ASN A 244 -23.23 17.03 9.91
C ASN A 244 -23.02 15.69 9.19
N TRP A 245 -22.06 14.84 9.65
CA TRP A 245 -21.87 13.51 9.12
C TRP A 245 -22.98 12.56 9.61
N SER A 246 -23.47 11.71 8.71
CA SER A 246 -24.49 10.70 9.02
C SER A 246 -24.04 9.29 8.65
N LYS A 247 -24.20 8.34 9.57
CA LYS A 247 -23.99 6.90 9.31
C LYS A 247 -24.91 6.36 8.19
N ASP A 248 -26.07 6.96 7.97
CA ASP A 248 -27.01 6.54 6.92
C ASP A 248 -26.45 6.78 5.51
N SER A 249 -25.57 7.78 5.35
CA SER A 249 -24.90 8.08 4.09
C SER A 249 -23.52 7.44 3.96
N ASP A 250 -22.97 6.86 5.04
CA ASP A 250 -21.65 6.26 5.08
C ASP A 250 -21.71 4.79 5.50
N PRO A 251 -21.67 3.84 4.54
CA PRO A 251 -21.80 2.42 4.86
C PRO A 251 -20.58 1.84 5.58
N ILE A 252 -19.43 2.54 5.56
CA ILE A 252 -18.15 1.98 5.95
C ILE A 252 -17.81 2.37 7.39
N ARG A 253 -17.65 3.67 7.68
CA ARG A 253 -17.07 4.19 8.93
C ARG A 253 -18.04 4.03 10.11
N SER A 254 -17.51 3.53 11.24
CA SER A 254 -18.30 3.33 12.47
C SER A 254 -18.35 4.59 13.34
N ALA A 255 -17.34 5.44 13.31
CA ALA A 255 -17.20 6.67 14.09
C ALA A 255 -17.52 6.45 15.58
N ASN A 256 -16.79 5.54 16.24
CA ASN A 256 -17.06 5.20 17.65
C ASN A 256 -16.47 6.22 18.62
N PRO A 257 -15.17 6.66 18.54
CA PRO A 257 -14.62 7.66 19.45
C PRO A 257 -15.28 9.03 19.34
N ASP A 258 -15.22 9.84 20.39
CA ASP A 258 -15.62 11.25 20.32
C ASP A 258 -14.56 12.12 19.67
N SER A 259 -13.29 11.72 19.84
CA SER A 259 -12.15 12.50 19.36
C SER A 259 -10.93 11.61 19.08
N PHE A 260 -10.04 12.12 18.23
CA PHE A 260 -8.67 11.63 18.05
C PHE A 260 -7.68 12.72 18.43
N VAL A 261 -6.63 12.34 19.15
CA VAL A 261 -5.52 13.24 19.50
C VAL A 261 -4.24 12.64 18.97
N TYR A 262 -3.68 13.27 17.96
CA TYR A 262 -2.37 12.91 17.40
C TYR A 262 -1.29 13.70 18.15
N GLU A 263 -0.35 13.01 18.80
CA GLU A 263 0.78 13.59 19.53
C GLU A 263 2.04 13.46 18.68
N PHE A 264 2.67 14.60 18.33
CA PHE A 264 3.83 14.66 17.46
C PHE A 264 5.16 14.87 18.20
N GLY A 265 6.26 14.56 17.53
CA GLY A 265 7.62 14.86 17.98
C GLY A 265 8.08 14.03 19.17
N LEU A 266 7.51 12.85 19.36
CA LEU A 266 7.87 11.97 20.47
C LEU A 266 9.16 11.18 20.14
N ASP A 267 9.98 10.95 21.16
CA ASP A 267 11.11 10.03 21.04
C ASP A 267 10.62 8.58 20.95
N GLU A 268 11.17 7.79 20.04
CA GLU A 268 10.72 6.42 19.76
C GLU A 268 10.86 5.50 21.00
N ALA A 269 11.95 5.64 21.77
CA ALA A 269 12.12 4.85 22.99
C ALA A 269 11.10 5.25 24.07
N VAL A 270 10.71 6.52 24.13
CA VAL A 270 9.64 7.00 25.02
C VAL A 270 8.28 6.45 24.58
N MET A 271 8.02 6.40 23.28
CA MET A 271 6.78 5.80 22.76
C MET A 271 6.68 4.32 23.15
N ASP A 272 7.75 3.55 22.96
CA ASP A 272 7.80 2.15 23.38
C ASP A 272 7.58 1.98 24.87
N GLU A 273 8.26 2.77 25.72
CA GLU A 273 8.09 2.72 27.17
C GLU A 273 6.63 2.99 27.58
N ARG A 274 6.00 4.02 27.00
CA ARG A 274 4.59 4.36 27.25
C ARG A 274 3.66 3.20 26.89
N MET A 275 3.83 2.65 25.70
CA MET A 275 2.98 1.55 25.20
C MET A 275 3.19 0.23 25.96
N ILE A 276 4.42 -0.09 26.33
CA ILE A 276 4.74 -1.29 27.14
C ILE A 276 4.16 -1.13 28.56
N LYS A 277 4.26 0.05 29.16
CA LYS A 277 3.75 0.34 30.49
C LYS A 277 2.22 0.36 30.58
N ASP A 278 1.56 0.78 29.52
CA ASP A 278 0.10 0.75 29.39
C ASP A 278 -0.64 1.42 30.55
N ALA A 279 -0.38 2.71 30.80
CA ALA A 279 -0.88 3.43 31.98
C ALA A 279 -1.53 4.76 31.62
N GLY A 280 -2.60 5.15 32.33
CA GLY A 280 -3.29 6.43 32.10
C GLY A 280 -3.88 6.51 30.70
N ASP A 281 -3.64 7.61 29.99
CA ASP A 281 -4.14 7.84 28.64
C ASP A 281 -3.51 6.93 27.60
N ASP A 282 -2.33 6.34 27.87
CA ASP A 282 -1.66 5.40 26.97
C ASP A 282 -2.43 4.07 26.82
N GLN A 283 -3.35 3.74 27.75
CA GLN A 283 -4.28 2.64 27.60
C GLN A 283 -5.25 2.83 26.41
N PHE A 284 -5.42 4.05 25.93
CA PHE A 284 -6.27 4.43 24.81
C PHE A 284 -5.44 4.86 23.58
N ALA A 285 -4.15 4.54 23.56
CA ALA A 285 -3.25 4.97 22.49
C ALA A 285 -2.96 3.86 21.48
N VAL A 286 -2.54 4.27 20.29
CA VAL A 286 -1.96 3.42 19.25
C VAL A 286 -0.58 3.97 18.87
N SER A 287 0.37 3.08 18.53
CA SER A 287 1.73 3.45 18.16
C SER A 287 2.27 2.53 17.07
N PHE A 288 3.23 3.03 16.29
CA PHE A 288 3.89 2.33 15.20
C PHE A 288 5.38 2.18 15.48
N GLY A 289 5.98 1.10 14.96
CA GLY A 289 7.41 0.98 14.87
C GLY A 289 8.10 0.68 16.18
N ILE A 290 7.78 -0.46 16.81
CA ILE A 290 8.51 -0.96 17.99
C ILE A 290 10.01 -1.04 17.69
N GLN A 291 10.83 -0.49 18.57
CA GLN A 291 12.29 -0.52 18.44
C GLN A 291 12.84 -1.96 18.51
N PRO A 292 13.91 -2.30 17.74
CA PRO A 292 14.44 -3.65 17.65
C PRO A 292 14.74 -4.33 19.00
N GLU A 293 15.18 -3.57 20.00
CA GLU A 293 15.45 -4.07 21.35
C GLU A 293 14.21 -4.50 22.13
N ASN A 294 13.04 -3.98 21.78
CA ASN A 294 11.77 -4.28 22.43
C ASN A 294 10.94 -5.36 21.69
N LEU A 295 11.32 -5.69 20.44
CA LEU A 295 10.56 -6.64 19.61
C LEU A 295 10.40 -8.00 20.28
N GLN A 296 11.47 -8.56 20.86
CA GLN A 296 11.39 -9.83 21.53
C GLN A 296 10.39 -9.78 22.69
N THR A 297 10.45 -8.75 23.52
CA THR A 297 9.50 -8.57 24.63
C THR A 297 8.07 -8.51 24.15
N VAL A 298 7.79 -7.66 23.16
CA VAL A 298 6.42 -7.45 22.65
C VAL A 298 5.89 -8.70 21.95
N PHE A 299 6.74 -9.47 21.24
CA PHE A 299 6.28 -10.60 20.44
C PHE A 299 6.31 -11.95 21.16
N GLU A 300 7.07 -12.10 22.27
CA GLU A 300 7.15 -13.35 23.03
C GLU A 300 6.37 -13.31 24.36
N ASP A 301 6.08 -12.14 24.93
CA ASP A 301 5.28 -12.03 26.13
C ASP A 301 3.78 -12.06 25.80
N ASP A 302 3.07 -13.01 26.41
CA ASP A 302 1.62 -13.20 26.26
C ASP A 302 0.80 -11.96 26.67
N ALA A 303 1.34 -11.07 27.50
CA ALA A 303 0.69 -9.82 27.89
C ALA A 303 0.41 -8.88 26.70
N PHE A 304 1.16 -9.03 25.62
CA PHE A 304 1.01 -8.21 24.41
C PHE A 304 0.27 -8.90 23.27
N LYS A 305 -0.07 -10.19 23.41
CA LYS A 305 -0.64 -11.00 22.35
C LYS A 305 -1.87 -10.34 21.70
N ASP A 306 -2.76 -9.77 22.51
CA ASP A 306 -4.04 -9.18 22.07
C ASP A 306 -3.96 -7.67 21.84
N ARG A 307 -2.76 -7.09 21.78
CA ARG A 307 -2.53 -5.65 21.58
C ARG A 307 -1.30 -5.34 20.74
N ARG A 308 -0.95 -6.25 19.83
CA ARG A 308 0.07 -6.06 18.79
C ARG A 308 -0.45 -6.52 17.43
N VAL A 309 0.09 -5.96 16.37
CA VAL A 309 -0.10 -6.49 15.03
C VAL A 309 0.92 -7.61 14.80
N ASP A 310 0.48 -8.75 14.30
CA ASP A 310 1.32 -9.82 13.76
C ASP A 310 0.85 -10.17 12.35
N TYR A 311 0.99 -9.21 11.45
CA TYR A 311 0.57 -9.32 10.06
C TYR A 311 1.52 -8.57 9.14
N TYR A 312 1.48 -8.86 7.84
CA TYR A 312 2.30 -8.16 6.86
C TYR A 312 1.90 -6.68 6.73
N ASP A 313 2.90 -5.80 6.69
CA ASP A 313 2.74 -4.44 6.18
C ASP A 313 2.69 -4.46 4.63
N PRO A 314 2.43 -3.37 3.90
CA PRO A 314 2.37 -3.40 2.44
C PRO A 314 3.73 -3.55 1.75
N PHE A 315 4.86 -3.46 2.47
CA PHE A 315 6.18 -3.43 1.84
C PHE A 315 6.77 -4.81 1.54
N VAL A 316 7.48 -4.90 0.43
CA VAL A 316 8.46 -5.95 0.12
C VAL A 316 9.83 -5.30 -0.03
N THR A 317 10.84 -5.86 0.65
CA THR A 317 12.23 -5.47 0.42
C THR A 317 12.84 -6.36 -0.67
N TYR A 318 13.72 -5.79 -1.45
CA TYR A 318 14.47 -6.52 -2.49
C TYR A 318 15.77 -5.78 -2.79
N THR A 319 16.63 -6.40 -3.56
CA THR A 319 17.89 -5.78 -4.03
C THR A 319 17.87 -5.72 -5.54
N ASN A 320 17.97 -4.54 -6.09
CA ASN A 320 18.07 -4.32 -7.53
C ASN A 320 19.46 -4.71 -8.03
N LEU A 321 19.49 -5.45 -9.12
CA LEU A 321 20.69 -5.71 -9.90
C LEU A 321 20.62 -4.91 -11.19
N ASN A 322 21.63 -4.08 -11.46
CA ASN A 322 21.71 -3.38 -12.73
C ASN A 322 22.01 -4.38 -13.85
N VAL A 323 20.97 -4.81 -14.55
CA VAL A 323 21.04 -5.87 -15.57
C VAL A 323 21.94 -5.48 -16.74
N LYS A 324 22.03 -4.18 -17.06
CA LYS A 324 22.97 -3.68 -18.08
C LYS A 324 24.44 -3.97 -17.71
N ASN A 325 24.78 -3.82 -16.42
CA ASN A 325 26.12 -4.11 -15.91
C ASN A 325 26.32 -5.59 -15.56
N LEU A 326 25.26 -6.26 -15.09
CA LEU A 326 25.23 -7.65 -14.64
C LEU A 326 24.36 -8.48 -15.61
N SER A 327 24.65 -8.39 -16.92
CA SER A 327 23.86 -9.02 -17.97
C SER A 327 23.84 -10.56 -17.91
N CYS A 328 24.77 -11.14 -17.16
CA CYS A 328 24.92 -12.60 -17.00
C CYS A 328 24.05 -13.12 -15.85
N VAL A 329 23.10 -13.99 -16.13
CA VAL A 329 22.21 -14.57 -15.12
C VAL A 329 22.98 -15.44 -14.11
N GLU A 330 24.05 -16.09 -14.51
CA GLU A 330 24.90 -16.91 -13.63
C GLU A 330 25.56 -16.06 -12.54
N ILE A 331 25.98 -14.82 -12.85
CA ILE A 331 26.49 -13.87 -11.84
C ILE A 331 25.36 -13.45 -10.88
N ARG A 332 24.18 -13.13 -11.41
CA ARG A 332 23.03 -12.78 -10.57
C ARG A 332 22.65 -13.95 -9.66
N LYS A 333 22.70 -15.18 -10.18
CA LYS A 333 22.48 -16.40 -9.40
C LYS A 333 23.56 -16.62 -8.35
N ALA A 334 24.83 -16.44 -8.68
CA ALA A 334 25.94 -16.56 -7.73
C ALA A 334 25.80 -15.57 -6.58
N ILE A 335 25.44 -14.31 -6.85
CA ILE A 335 25.18 -13.29 -5.82
C ILE A 335 24.06 -13.76 -4.88
N TYR A 336 22.93 -14.22 -5.42
CA TYR A 336 21.77 -14.60 -4.59
C TYR A 336 22.02 -15.84 -3.73
N LEU A 337 22.71 -16.86 -4.27
CA LEU A 337 23.05 -18.08 -3.56
C LEU A 337 24.11 -17.86 -2.47
N ALA A 338 25.04 -16.94 -2.69
CA ALA A 338 26.08 -16.60 -1.73
C ALA A 338 25.56 -15.78 -0.54
N LEU A 339 24.44 -15.09 -0.70
CA LEU A 339 23.93 -14.15 0.30
C LEU A 339 23.34 -14.87 1.51
N ASP A 340 23.85 -14.54 2.71
CA ASP A 340 23.28 -14.99 3.97
C ASP A 340 22.07 -14.10 4.34
N ARG A 341 20.89 -14.50 3.84
CA ARG A 341 19.63 -13.79 4.05
C ARG A 341 19.14 -13.90 5.49
N ASP A 342 19.47 -15.00 6.19
CA ASP A 342 19.12 -15.19 7.59
C ASP A 342 19.92 -14.24 8.49
N ALA A 343 21.21 -14.07 8.22
CA ALA A 343 22.02 -13.09 8.92
C ALA A 343 21.51 -11.65 8.69
N LEU A 344 21.10 -11.33 7.45
CA LEU A 344 20.49 -10.03 7.13
C LEU A 344 19.18 -9.81 7.90
N ARG A 345 18.31 -10.81 7.92
CA ARG A 345 17.04 -10.76 8.67
C ARG A 345 17.29 -10.59 10.18
N LYS A 346 18.24 -11.32 10.74
CA LYS A 346 18.62 -11.19 12.15
C LYS A 346 19.17 -9.80 12.48
N ALA A 347 19.99 -9.24 11.60
CA ALA A 347 20.51 -7.88 11.77
C ALA A 347 19.41 -6.80 11.71
N GLY A 348 18.30 -7.08 11.00
CA GLY A 348 17.13 -6.20 10.88
C GLY A 348 16.08 -6.38 12.00
N GLY A 349 16.30 -7.25 13.00
CA GLY A 349 15.33 -7.49 14.10
C GLY A 349 14.72 -8.91 14.12
N GLY A 350 15.22 -9.81 13.27
CA GLY A 350 14.86 -11.23 13.30
C GLY A 350 13.51 -11.58 12.66
N PRO A 351 12.86 -12.67 13.09
CA PRO A 351 11.65 -13.18 12.43
C PRO A 351 10.43 -12.27 12.62
N TYR A 352 10.47 -11.36 13.57
CA TYR A 352 9.36 -10.42 13.84
C TYR A 352 9.25 -9.33 12.78
N THR A 353 10.30 -9.09 11.99
CA THR A 353 10.33 -8.02 10.98
C THR A 353 9.89 -8.47 9.59
N GLY A 354 9.75 -9.78 9.36
CA GLY A 354 9.24 -10.29 8.08
C GLY A 354 9.67 -11.72 7.77
N ASP A 355 9.06 -12.26 6.73
CA ASP A 355 9.37 -13.58 6.17
C ASP A 355 10.17 -13.43 4.87
N PHE A 356 10.98 -14.45 4.51
CA PHE A 356 11.71 -14.42 3.26
C PHE A 356 10.75 -14.32 2.08
N ALA A 357 10.94 -13.30 1.25
CA ALA A 357 10.13 -13.11 0.06
C ALA A 357 10.48 -14.14 -1.02
N ASP A 358 9.46 -14.63 -1.71
CA ASP A 358 9.59 -15.51 -2.86
C ASP A 358 9.35 -14.77 -4.19
N GLY A 359 9.07 -13.47 -4.14
CA GLY A 359 8.84 -12.61 -5.27
C GLY A 359 8.61 -11.17 -4.83
N TYR A 360 7.89 -10.42 -5.66
CA TYR A 360 7.65 -8.98 -5.44
C TYR A 360 6.20 -8.67 -5.11
N ILE A 361 5.28 -9.59 -5.42
CA ILE A 361 3.87 -9.50 -5.03
C ILE A 361 3.71 -10.17 -3.67
N LYS A 362 3.20 -9.45 -2.69
CA LYS A 362 3.01 -9.92 -1.31
C LYS A 362 1.80 -10.84 -1.14
N PRO A 363 1.81 -11.73 -0.13
CA PRO A 363 0.63 -12.52 0.23
C PRO A 363 -0.64 -11.70 0.50
N ALA A 364 -0.50 -10.49 1.04
CA ALA A 364 -1.63 -9.58 1.28
C ALA A 364 -2.38 -9.14 0.00
N LEU A 365 -1.78 -9.27 -1.18
CA LEU A 365 -2.46 -9.11 -2.47
C LEU A 365 -3.04 -10.47 -2.93
N ALA A 366 -3.97 -11.03 -2.20
CA ALA A 366 -4.41 -12.42 -2.29
C ALA A 366 -4.81 -12.87 -3.71
N LEU A 367 -5.44 -11.99 -4.52
CA LEU A 367 -5.80 -12.30 -5.91
C LEU A 367 -4.59 -12.39 -6.85
N ASP A 368 -3.53 -11.65 -6.56
CA ASP A 368 -2.34 -11.52 -7.39
C ASP A 368 -1.17 -12.36 -6.89
N TYR A 369 -1.23 -12.77 -5.63
CA TYR A 369 -0.17 -13.55 -5.02
C TYR A 369 -0.29 -15.04 -5.39
N LYS A 370 0.83 -15.59 -5.79
CA LYS A 370 1.09 -17.01 -5.82
C LYS A 370 2.54 -17.21 -5.46
N LYS A 371 2.78 -18.13 -4.53
CA LYS A 371 4.15 -18.45 -4.11
C LYS A 371 5.01 -18.79 -5.33
N SER A 372 6.08 -18.03 -5.55
CA SER A 372 7.01 -18.25 -6.64
C SER A 372 8.02 -19.34 -6.31
N THR A 373 8.52 -19.99 -7.34
CA THR A 373 9.66 -20.91 -7.26
C THR A 373 10.94 -20.09 -7.34
N LEU A 374 11.71 -20.11 -6.28
CA LEU A 374 13.02 -19.45 -6.24
C LEU A 374 14.08 -20.31 -6.97
N PRO A 375 15.22 -19.72 -7.39
CA PRO A 375 16.30 -20.44 -8.06
C PRO A 375 16.78 -21.67 -7.27
N ASP A 376 17.01 -22.76 -7.99
CA ASP A 376 17.58 -23.96 -7.40
C ASP A 376 18.89 -23.69 -6.66
N GLY A 377 19.02 -24.30 -5.49
CA GLY A 377 20.20 -24.16 -4.63
C GLY A 377 20.04 -23.15 -3.50
N LEU A 378 18.97 -22.34 -3.44
CA LEU A 378 18.71 -21.50 -2.29
C LEU A 378 18.28 -22.34 -1.08
N ASN A 379 18.92 -22.11 0.08
CA ASN A 379 18.51 -22.72 1.34
C ASN A 379 17.19 -22.10 1.84
N THR A 380 16.25 -22.94 2.27
CA THR A 380 14.93 -22.49 2.73
C THR A 380 14.97 -21.72 4.05
N ASP A 381 16.00 -21.94 4.87
CA ASP A 381 16.25 -21.24 6.13
C ASP A 381 16.93 -19.87 5.93
N GLY A 382 17.25 -19.53 4.66
CA GLY A 382 17.89 -18.24 4.30
C GLY A 382 19.41 -18.22 4.46
N THR A 383 20.04 -19.28 4.96
CA THR A 383 21.50 -19.35 5.02
C THR A 383 22.14 -19.43 3.63
N ALA A 384 23.37 -18.95 3.49
CA ALA A 384 24.10 -18.99 2.24
C ALA A 384 24.37 -20.43 1.76
N ASN A 385 24.20 -20.71 0.47
CA ASN A 385 24.70 -21.94 -0.17
C ASN A 385 25.98 -21.63 -0.97
N VAL A 386 27.11 -21.61 -0.25
CA VAL A 386 28.40 -21.23 -0.82
C VAL A 386 28.83 -22.20 -1.94
N GLU A 387 28.52 -23.50 -1.84
CA GLU A 387 28.87 -24.49 -2.87
C GLU A 387 28.11 -24.24 -4.18
N ALA A 388 26.80 -24.04 -4.10
CA ALA A 388 26.00 -23.73 -5.28
C ALA A 388 26.34 -22.36 -5.88
N ALA A 389 26.65 -21.38 -5.04
CA ALA A 389 27.11 -20.06 -5.47
C ALA A 389 28.48 -20.13 -6.19
N GLN A 390 29.41 -20.94 -5.69
CA GLN A 390 30.70 -21.16 -6.33
C GLN A 390 30.56 -21.86 -7.69
N ALA A 391 29.65 -22.82 -7.78
CA ALA A 391 29.31 -23.47 -9.06
C ALA A 391 28.73 -22.47 -10.09
N ALA A 392 27.81 -21.60 -9.65
CA ALA A 392 27.27 -20.53 -10.48
C ALA A 392 28.35 -19.52 -10.92
N MET A 393 29.28 -19.16 -10.02
CA MET A 393 30.39 -18.28 -10.35
C MET A 393 31.32 -18.92 -11.40
N THR A 394 31.62 -20.23 -11.28
CA THR A 394 32.42 -20.97 -12.26
C THR A 394 31.71 -21.06 -13.63
N ALA A 395 30.39 -21.23 -13.63
CA ALA A 395 29.60 -21.19 -14.87
C ALA A 395 29.68 -19.80 -15.53
N ALA A 396 29.61 -18.73 -14.72
CA ALA A 396 29.74 -17.36 -15.22
C ALA A 396 31.10 -17.06 -15.83
N GLU A 397 32.19 -17.59 -15.28
CA GLU A 397 33.55 -17.45 -15.86
C GLU A 397 33.64 -18.02 -17.28
N THR A 398 32.81 -19.01 -17.59
CA THR A 398 32.76 -19.62 -18.93
C THR A 398 31.78 -18.88 -19.84
N ALA A 399 30.58 -18.58 -19.33
CA ALA A 399 29.49 -17.99 -20.14
C ALA A 399 29.67 -16.48 -20.39
N CYS A 400 30.24 -15.75 -19.43
CA CYS A 400 30.36 -14.29 -19.45
C CYS A 400 31.62 -13.81 -18.73
N PRO A 401 32.83 -14.12 -19.24
CA PRO A 401 34.10 -13.88 -18.55
C PRO A 401 34.36 -12.41 -18.19
N GLU A 402 33.82 -11.48 -18.98
CA GLU A 402 33.98 -10.03 -18.68
C GLU A 402 33.19 -9.62 -17.44
N VAL A 403 31.93 -10.07 -17.32
CA VAL A 403 31.09 -9.79 -16.15
C VAL A 403 31.66 -10.47 -14.90
N ALA A 404 32.14 -11.72 -15.03
CA ALA A 404 32.81 -12.44 -13.95
C ALA A 404 34.09 -11.73 -13.49
N THR A 405 34.89 -11.22 -14.41
CA THR A 405 36.11 -10.42 -14.10
C THR A 405 35.71 -9.13 -13.35
N ARG A 406 34.67 -8.45 -13.81
CA ARG A 406 34.12 -7.26 -13.12
C ARG A 406 33.70 -7.57 -11.70
N ALA A 407 32.95 -8.68 -11.49
CA ALA A 407 32.51 -9.10 -10.17
C ALA A 407 33.68 -9.36 -9.21
N LYS A 408 34.76 -9.96 -9.69
CA LYS A 408 36.00 -10.16 -8.90
C LYS A 408 36.78 -8.84 -8.65
N ALA A 409 36.67 -7.86 -9.54
CA ALA A 409 37.34 -6.56 -9.38
C ALA A 409 36.60 -5.67 -8.36
N GLY A 410 35.28 -5.79 -8.27
CA GLY A 410 34.44 -5.10 -7.30
C GLY A 410 33.21 -4.47 -7.90
N LEU A 411 32.03 -4.90 -7.41
CA LEU A 411 30.71 -4.36 -7.75
C LEU A 411 30.37 -3.20 -6.81
N SER A 412 29.85 -2.10 -7.34
CA SER A 412 29.37 -0.98 -6.53
C SER A 412 28.01 -1.32 -5.92
N PHE A 413 27.87 -1.11 -4.60
CA PHE A 413 26.63 -1.32 -3.87
C PHE A 413 26.15 0.00 -3.24
N TYR A 414 25.10 0.58 -3.82
CA TYR A 414 24.47 1.80 -3.34
C TYR A 414 23.41 1.47 -2.29
N ARG A 415 23.54 2.10 -1.13
CA ARG A 415 22.66 1.90 0.02
C ARG A 415 22.46 3.19 0.82
N PRO A 416 21.38 3.34 1.63
CA PRO A 416 21.29 4.46 2.57
C PRO A 416 22.39 4.40 3.64
N ALA A 417 22.92 5.56 4.01
CA ALA A 417 23.92 5.70 5.08
C ALA A 417 23.24 5.70 6.45
N THR A 418 22.87 4.52 6.94
CA THR A 418 22.24 4.33 8.26
C THR A 418 22.93 3.22 9.05
N PRO A 419 22.85 3.24 10.41
CA PRO A 419 23.44 2.18 11.23
C PRO A 419 22.97 0.76 10.89
N THR A 420 21.70 0.61 10.51
CA THR A 420 21.13 -0.68 10.08
C THR A 420 21.78 -1.15 8.79
N TRP A 421 21.98 -0.27 7.81
CA TRP A 421 22.63 -0.62 6.55
C TRP A 421 24.14 -0.81 6.69
N ASP A 422 24.80 -0.17 7.66
CA ASP A 422 26.21 -0.44 7.99
C ASP A 422 26.43 -1.89 8.46
N LYS A 423 25.49 -2.42 9.26
CA LYS A 423 25.48 -3.83 9.64
C LYS A 423 25.19 -4.76 8.46
N ALA A 424 24.19 -4.41 7.64
CA ALA A 424 23.77 -5.20 6.49
C ALA A 424 24.87 -5.31 5.44
N VAL A 425 25.56 -4.21 5.10
CA VAL A 425 26.63 -4.23 4.08
C VAL A 425 27.82 -5.08 4.49
N ALA A 426 28.14 -5.14 5.78
CA ALA A 426 29.21 -6.03 6.29
C ALA A 426 28.87 -7.51 6.02
N ILE A 427 27.60 -7.91 6.19
CA ILE A 427 27.11 -9.26 5.87
C ILE A 427 27.18 -9.51 4.36
N TRP A 428 26.79 -8.53 3.53
CA TRP A 428 26.92 -8.60 2.07
C TRP A 428 28.37 -8.83 1.64
N ILE A 429 29.31 -8.06 2.16
CA ILE A 429 30.75 -8.17 1.85
C ILE A 429 31.29 -9.54 2.24
N ASP A 430 30.98 -10.02 3.46
CA ASP A 430 31.41 -11.34 3.94
C ASP A 430 30.82 -12.47 3.06
N SER A 431 29.52 -12.40 2.79
CA SER A 431 28.81 -13.40 2.00
C SER A 431 29.37 -13.56 0.59
N LEU A 432 29.51 -12.45 -0.14
CA LEU A 432 30.00 -12.45 -1.52
C LEU A 432 31.50 -12.73 -1.60
N GLY A 433 32.26 -12.32 -0.57
CA GLY A 433 33.68 -12.60 -0.46
C GLY A 433 34.00 -14.10 -0.47
N LYS A 434 33.13 -14.95 0.08
CA LYS A 434 33.28 -16.42 0.11
C LYS A 434 33.30 -17.06 -1.27
N VAL A 435 32.77 -16.38 -2.28
CA VAL A 435 32.75 -16.84 -3.68
C VAL A 435 33.60 -15.97 -4.61
N GLY A 436 34.45 -15.12 -4.04
CA GLY A 436 35.40 -14.28 -4.77
C GLY A 436 34.79 -13.04 -5.43
N ILE A 437 33.52 -12.71 -5.12
CA ILE A 437 32.89 -11.46 -5.57
C ILE A 437 33.25 -10.37 -4.55
N LYS A 438 33.75 -9.24 -5.03
CA LYS A 438 34.07 -8.08 -4.19
C LYS A 438 32.97 -7.04 -4.28
N LEU A 439 32.67 -6.37 -3.17
CA LEU A 439 31.80 -5.20 -3.13
C LEU A 439 32.59 -3.93 -2.85
N LYS A 440 32.15 -2.85 -3.46
CA LYS A 440 32.51 -1.46 -3.15
C LYS A 440 31.29 -0.82 -2.51
N ASP A 441 31.38 -0.54 -1.24
CA ASP A 441 30.31 0.10 -0.49
C ASP A 441 30.20 1.58 -0.87
N GLU A 442 29.01 1.99 -1.30
CA GLU A 442 28.68 3.36 -1.74
C GLU A 442 27.49 3.88 -0.90
N PRO A 443 27.76 4.32 0.34
CA PRO A 443 26.71 4.86 1.21
C PRO A 443 26.24 6.22 0.71
N VAL A 444 24.91 6.41 0.66
CA VAL A 444 24.26 7.65 0.23
C VAL A 444 23.40 8.17 1.38
N GLU A 445 23.44 9.48 1.62
CA GLU A 445 22.60 10.13 2.62
C GLU A 445 21.11 9.75 2.41
N PRO A 446 20.38 9.36 3.46
CA PRO A 446 19.01 8.84 3.32
C PRO A 446 18.06 9.76 2.57
N SER A 447 18.12 11.07 2.81
CA SER A 447 17.25 12.08 2.19
C SER A 447 17.43 12.22 0.67
N VAL A 448 18.59 11.81 0.13
CA VAL A 448 18.91 11.88 -1.31
C VAL A 448 19.15 10.52 -1.94
N TYR A 449 18.92 9.44 -1.20
CA TYR A 449 19.17 8.09 -1.71
C TYR A 449 18.34 7.78 -2.97
N TRP A 450 17.02 7.97 -2.90
CA TRP A 450 16.15 7.69 -4.02
C TRP A 450 16.44 8.58 -5.23
N PRO A 451 16.54 9.92 -5.11
CA PRO A 451 16.95 10.76 -6.23
C PRO A 451 18.29 10.33 -6.86
N THR A 452 19.23 9.83 -6.04
CA THR A 452 20.53 9.36 -6.53
C THR A 452 20.41 8.09 -7.37
N VAL A 453 19.78 7.03 -6.85
CA VAL A 453 19.70 5.74 -7.57
C VAL A 453 18.70 5.75 -8.72
N MET A 454 17.68 6.61 -8.68
CA MET A 454 16.72 6.81 -9.77
C MET A 454 17.30 7.62 -10.93
N ASN A 455 18.34 8.44 -10.69
CA ASN A 455 18.97 9.20 -11.75
C ASN A 455 19.58 8.25 -12.81
N PRO A 456 19.18 8.35 -14.10
CA PRO A 456 19.69 7.50 -15.17
C PRO A 456 21.21 7.52 -15.34
N GLU A 457 21.85 8.64 -14.96
CA GLU A 457 23.31 8.83 -15.07
C GLU A 457 24.08 8.13 -13.93
N THR A 458 23.40 7.73 -12.84
CA THR A 458 24.05 7.00 -11.75
C THR A 458 24.32 5.56 -12.17
N ASN A 459 25.59 5.20 -12.25
CA ASN A 459 26.05 3.88 -12.65
C ASN A 459 26.42 3.03 -11.43
N TYR A 460 25.47 2.27 -10.93
CA TYR A 460 25.65 1.26 -9.87
C TYR A 460 25.58 -0.15 -10.46
N ASP A 461 26.06 -1.15 -9.71
CA ASP A 461 25.85 -2.58 -9.99
C ASP A 461 24.70 -3.15 -9.16
N ILE A 462 24.64 -2.78 -7.89
CA ILE A 462 23.67 -3.24 -6.90
C ILE A 462 23.10 -2.02 -6.17
N ALA A 463 21.78 -2.01 -5.95
CA ALA A 463 21.11 -0.97 -5.18
C ALA A 463 20.00 -1.56 -4.31
N ARG A 464 19.84 -1.05 -3.09
CA ARG A 464 18.75 -1.40 -2.22
C ARG A 464 17.42 -1.05 -2.87
N GLY A 465 16.41 -1.93 -2.73
CA GLY A 465 15.04 -1.72 -3.15
C GLY A 465 14.03 -1.94 -2.03
N GLY A 466 12.87 -1.40 -2.20
CA GLY A 466 11.70 -1.60 -1.37
C GLY A 466 10.49 -0.98 -2.04
N TRP A 467 9.33 -1.63 -1.96
CA TRP A 467 8.12 -1.18 -2.63
C TRP A 467 6.87 -1.55 -1.81
N ALA A 468 5.91 -0.67 -1.82
CA ALA A 468 4.53 -0.93 -1.43
C ALA A 468 3.62 -0.63 -2.62
N PRO A 469 2.61 -1.45 -2.92
CA PRO A 469 1.66 -1.16 -3.98
C PRO A 469 0.86 0.11 -3.64
N ASP A 470 0.59 0.94 -4.65
CA ASP A 470 -0.20 2.17 -4.47
C ASP A 470 -1.68 1.88 -4.22
N TRP A 471 -2.13 0.71 -4.67
CA TRP A 471 -3.42 0.11 -4.31
C TRP A 471 -3.33 -1.42 -4.36
N ALA A 472 -4.37 -2.10 -3.86
CA ALA A 472 -4.36 -3.55 -3.70
C ALA A 472 -4.49 -4.32 -5.05
N ASN A 473 -3.59 -4.01 -6.00
CA ASN A 473 -3.44 -4.69 -7.28
C ASN A 473 -1.98 -4.68 -7.70
N ALA A 474 -1.48 -5.80 -8.22
CA ALA A 474 -0.11 -5.92 -8.69
C ALA A 474 0.17 -5.13 -9.99
N SER A 475 -0.83 -4.47 -10.57
CA SER A 475 -0.68 -3.45 -11.61
C SER A 475 0.20 -2.28 -11.17
N THR A 476 0.31 -2.04 -9.85
CA THR A 476 1.20 -1.04 -9.24
C THR A 476 2.49 -1.63 -8.67
N VAL A 477 2.77 -2.90 -8.92
CA VAL A 477 3.99 -3.58 -8.48
C VAL A 477 4.87 -3.93 -9.68
N ILE A 478 4.44 -4.90 -10.49
CA ILE A 478 5.28 -5.44 -11.57
C ILE A 478 5.62 -4.39 -12.63
N PRO A 479 4.67 -3.57 -13.14
CA PRO A 479 5.01 -2.53 -14.11
C PRO A 479 5.94 -1.46 -13.54
N GLU A 480 5.67 -1.00 -12.32
CA GLU A 480 6.44 0.08 -11.69
C GLU A 480 7.91 -0.30 -11.46
N LEU A 481 8.15 -1.55 -11.08
CA LEU A 481 9.49 -2.03 -10.73
C LEU A 481 10.31 -2.52 -11.92
N PHE A 482 9.68 -2.96 -13.03
CA PHE A 482 10.38 -3.70 -14.07
C PHE A 482 10.14 -3.21 -15.50
N THR A 483 9.22 -2.27 -15.77
CA THR A 483 9.08 -1.66 -17.09
C THR A 483 9.87 -0.38 -17.22
N THR A 484 10.25 -0.01 -18.44
CA THR A 484 10.95 1.26 -18.70
C THR A 484 10.07 2.50 -18.47
N ALA A 485 8.75 2.33 -18.47
CA ALA A 485 7.78 3.35 -18.14
C ALA A 485 7.46 3.42 -16.64
N GLY A 486 7.88 2.42 -15.87
CA GLY A 486 7.67 2.36 -14.43
C GLY A 486 8.53 3.37 -13.69
N GLY A 487 7.94 4.02 -12.69
CA GLY A 487 8.60 5.08 -11.92
C GLY A 487 9.77 4.60 -11.06
N PHE A 488 9.84 3.30 -10.76
CA PHE A 488 10.81 2.70 -9.84
C PHE A 488 11.67 1.58 -10.43
N ASN A 489 11.79 1.51 -11.76
CA ASN A 489 12.64 0.51 -12.39
C ASN A 489 14.14 0.83 -12.21
N LEU A 490 14.71 0.31 -11.14
CA LEU A 490 16.14 0.38 -10.83
C LEU A 490 16.95 -0.79 -11.40
N THR A 491 16.32 -1.75 -12.08
CA THR A 491 17.01 -2.93 -12.61
C THR A 491 17.74 -2.68 -13.93
N ARG A 492 17.44 -1.56 -14.62
CA ARG A 492 18.05 -1.20 -15.92
C ARG A 492 17.97 -2.35 -16.94
N ASN A 493 16.87 -3.09 -16.95
CA ASN A 493 16.68 -4.35 -17.70
C ASN A 493 16.24 -4.17 -19.16
N ALA A 494 16.19 -2.95 -19.68
CA ALA A 494 15.69 -2.65 -21.03
C ALA A 494 16.46 -3.40 -22.14
N ASP A 495 17.75 -3.65 -21.93
CA ASP A 495 18.64 -4.34 -22.89
C ASP A 495 18.66 -5.89 -22.68
N ASP A 496 17.92 -6.41 -21.70
CA ASP A 496 17.79 -7.87 -21.50
C ASP A 496 17.03 -8.49 -22.67
N PRO A 497 17.51 -9.60 -23.26
CA PRO A 497 16.88 -10.23 -24.43
C PRO A 497 15.41 -10.63 -24.20
N ASP A 498 15.02 -10.87 -22.96
CA ASP A 498 13.66 -11.29 -22.61
C ASP A 498 12.73 -10.09 -22.31
N TYR A 499 13.24 -8.86 -22.33
CA TYR A 499 12.47 -7.67 -21.96
C TYR A 499 11.27 -7.41 -22.88
N ALA A 500 11.42 -7.60 -24.19
CA ALA A 500 10.34 -7.36 -25.15
C ALA A 500 9.13 -8.30 -24.94
N GLU A 501 9.40 -9.57 -24.60
CA GLU A 501 8.35 -10.54 -24.25
C GLU A 501 7.68 -10.13 -22.93
N PHE A 502 8.46 -9.77 -21.93
CA PHE A 502 7.96 -9.28 -20.64
C PHE A 502 7.02 -8.07 -20.84
N GLN A 503 7.44 -7.04 -21.59
CA GLN A 503 6.63 -5.86 -21.86
C GLN A 503 5.29 -6.23 -22.53
N THR A 504 5.32 -7.15 -23.50
CA THR A 504 4.10 -7.63 -24.17
C THR A 504 3.12 -8.28 -23.18
N LYS A 505 3.63 -9.08 -22.25
CA LYS A 505 2.80 -9.72 -21.20
C LYS A 505 2.24 -8.70 -20.21
N VAL A 506 3.03 -7.69 -19.82
CA VAL A 506 2.56 -6.59 -18.96
C VAL A 506 1.44 -5.80 -19.64
N ASP A 507 1.61 -5.46 -20.92
CA ASP A 507 0.59 -4.71 -21.67
C ASP A 507 -0.72 -5.49 -21.83
N ALA A 508 -0.63 -6.82 -21.94
CA ALA A 508 -1.81 -7.68 -21.94
C ALA A 508 -2.50 -7.71 -20.56
N ALA A 509 -1.74 -7.84 -19.47
CA ALA A 509 -2.29 -7.86 -18.12
C ALA A 509 -2.96 -6.52 -17.74
N LYS A 510 -2.39 -5.38 -18.14
CA LYS A 510 -2.99 -4.06 -17.94
C LYS A 510 -4.35 -3.88 -18.63
N LYS A 511 -4.60 -4.60 -19.71
CA LYS A 511 -5.83 -4.53 -20.51
C LYS A 511 -6.89 -5.56 -20.11
N GLU A 512 -6.55 -6.56 -19.28
CA GLU A 512 -7.49 -7.57 -18.84
C GLU A 512 -8.46 -7.01 -17.81
N LEU A 513 -9.76 -6.95 -18.17
CA LEU A 513 -10.82 -6.41 -17.33
C LEU A 513 -11.41 -7.44 -16.36
N ASP A 514 -11.23 -8.75 -16.61
CA ASP A 514 -11.57 -9.80 -15.66
C ASP A 514 -10.51 -9.86 -14.57
N ARG A 515 -10.83 -9.37 -13.38
CA ARG A 515 -9.88 -9.23 -12.27
C ARG A 515 -9.24 -10.57 -11.84
N ALA A 516 -9.98 -11.67 -11.93
CA ALA A 516 -9.44 -12.99 -11.59
C ALA A 516 -8.41 -13.46 -12.62
N LYS A 517 -8.69 -13.25 -13.91
CA LYS A 517 -7.72 -13.55 -14.97
C LYS A 517 -6.50 -12.63 -14.90
N GLN A 518 -6.73 -11.33 -14.66
CA GLN A 518 -5.67 -10.36 -14.47
C GLN A 518 -4.73 -10.79 -13.33
N GLY A 519 -5.28 -11.25 -12.19
CA GLY A 519 -4.50 -11.77 -11.08
C GLY A 519 -3.59 -12.94 -11.47
N VAL A 520 -4.09 -13.89 -12.26
CA VAL A 520 -3.26 -15.00 -12.78
C VAL A 520 -2.12 -14.48 -13.65
N MET A 521 -2.37 -13.47 -14.50
CA MET A 521 -1.33 -12.88 -15.34
C MET A 521 -0.24 -12.19 -14.50
N TRP A 522 -0.63 -11.51 -13.41
CA TRP A 522 0.35 -10.93 -12.47
C TRP A 522 1.16 -12.00 -11.72
N GLN A 523 0.55 -13.12 -11.34
CA GLN A 523 1.25 -14.28 -10.75
C GLN A 523 2.32 -14.84 -11.69
N GLU A 524 1.99 -14.99 -12.98
CA GLU A 524 2.92 -15.46 -14.00
C GLU A 524 4.06 -14.46 -14.26
N LEU A 525 3.75 -13.15 -14.27
CA LEU A 525 4.73 -12.10 -14.43
C LEU A 525 5.67 -11.99 -13.22
N ASN A 526 5.16 -12.19 -11.99
CA ASN A 526 6.00 -12.27 -10.81
C ASN A 526 7.03 -13.41 -10.92
N GLN A 527 6.59 -14.62 -11.31
CA GLN A 527 7.50 -15.75 -11.57
C GLN A 527 8.50 -15.43 -12.69
N TYR A 528 8.04 -14.78 -13.77
CA TYR A 528 8.87 -14.40 -14.91
C TYR A 528 10.08 -13.55 -14.49
N VAL A 529 9.86 -12.56 -13.62
CA VAL A 529 10.92 -11.69 -13.10
C VAL A 529 11.83 -12.43 -12.13
N VAL A 530 11.27 -13.29 -11.27
CA VAL A 530 12.04 -14.13 -10.33
C VAL A 530 12.99 -15.05 -11.08
N ASP A 531 12.55 -15.70 -12.16
CA ASP A 531 13.38 -16.60 -12.96
C ASP A 531 14.59 -15.90 -13.60
N ARG A 532 14.45 -14.61 -13.89
CA ARG A 532 15.50 -13.80 -14.53
C ARG A 532 16.44 -13.12 -13.55
N LEU A 533 16.09 -13.11 -12.27
CA LEU A 533 16.88 -12.44 -11.24
C LEU A 533 17.24 -11.00 -11.62
N TRP A 534 16.31 -10.24 -12.18
CA TRP A 534 16.52 -8.81 -12.43
C TRP A 534 16.65 -8.05 -11.11
N ALA A 535 15.99 -8.52 -10.08
CA ALA A 535 16.23 -8.15 -8.69
C ALA A 535 16.24 -9.43 -7.83
N LEU A 536 16.66 -9.31 -6.58
CA LEU A 536 16.71 -10.41 -5.61
C LEU A 536 15.64 -10.20 -4.55
N PRO A 537 14.60 -11.06 -4.44
CA PRO A 537 13.62 -10.98 -3.37
C PRO A 537 14.29 -11.05 -1.99
N GLY A 538 13.91 -10.13 -1.11
CA GLY A 538 14.43 -10.03 0.26
C GLY A 538 13.45 -10.54 1.30
N THR A 539 12.62 -9.66 1.84
CA THR A 539 11.63 -9.96 2.88
C THR A 539 10.26 -9.37 2.54
N PHE A 540 9.21 -10.11 2.80
CA PHE A 540 7.88 -9.57 3.02
C PHE A 540 7.86 -9.01 4.44
N THR A 541 7.84 -7.69 4.57
CA THR A 541 7.92 -7.05 5.88
C THR A 541 6.64 -7.21 6.68
N LYS A 542 6.76 -7.25 8.01
CA LYS A 542 5.63 -7.32 8.95
C LYS A 542 5.52 -6.02 9.72
N ALA A 543 4.30 -5.65 10.04
CA ALA A 543 4.05 -4.52 10.91
C ALA A 543 4.49 -4.81 12.34
N GLN A 544 4.91 -3.75 13.01
CA GLN A 544 5.39 -3.78 14.38
C GLN A 544 4.64 -2.74 15.20
N SER A 545 3.31 -2.80 15.12
CA SER A 545 2.42 -1.84 15.76
C SER A 545 1.84 -2.42 17.04
N ILE A 546 1.62 -1.56 18.03
CA ILE A 546 1.08 -1.91 19.34
C ILE A 546 0.01 -0.91 19.73
N TRP A 547 -0.97 -1.33 20.54
CA TRP A 547 -2.00 -0.46 21.08
C TRP A 547 -2.24 -0.68 22.57
N GLY A 548 -2.84 0.31 23.22
CA GLY A 548 -3.22 0.28 24.62
C GLY A 548 -4.32 -0.72 24.93
N SER A 549 -4.34 -1.28 26.12
CA SER A 549 -5.26 -2.35 26.54
C SER A 549 -6.74 -1.99 26.40
N LYS A 550 -7.06 -0.70 26.43
CA LYS A 550 -8.43 -0.19 26.29
C LYS A 550 -8.79 0.28 24.87
N VAL A 551 -7.94 0.07 23.90
CA VAL A 551 -8.30 0.24 22.48
C VAL A 551 -8.97 -1.04 22.00
N GLY A 552 -10.15 -0.92 21.42
CA GLY A 552 -10.90 -2.03 20.83
C GLY A 552 -10.86 -1.97 19.32
N ASN A 553 -10.94 -3.15 18.68
CA ASN A 553 -10.94 -3.36 17.24
C ASN A 553 -9.72 -2.76 16.53
N ALA A 554 -8.56 -2.77 17.19
CA ALA A 554 -7.31 -2.36 16.58
C ALA A 554 -6.74 -3.52 15.74
N TYR A 555 -6.50 -3.24 14.48
CA TYR A 555 -5.85 -4.14 13.53
C TYR A 555 -5.14 -3.31 12.46
N GLN A 556 -4.20 -3.94 11.79
CA GLN A 556 -3.56 -3.31 10.64
C GLN A 556 -4.48 -3.40 9.43
N TRP A 557 -4.72 -2.27 8.81
CA TRP A 557 -5.43 -2.16 7.55
C TRP A 557 -4.45 -2.42 6.40
N ALA A 558 -4.59 -3.60 5.81
CA ALA A 558 -3.60 -4.16 4.89
C ALA A 558 -3.17 -3.25 3.72
N PRO A 559 -4.06 -2.48 3.05
CA PRO A 559 -3.67 -1.63 1.93
C PRO A 559 -2.68 -0.51 2.30
N PHE A 560 -2.76 -0.03 3.54
CA PHE A 560 -1.99 1.13 3.98
C PHE A 560 -0.86 0.80 4.95
N GLY A 561 -0.88 -0.39 5.55
CA GLY A 561 0.10 -0.76 6.58
C GLY A 561 -0.05 -0.01 7.90
N ALA A 562 -1.18 0.63 8.10
CA ALA A 562 -1.52 1.43 9.26
C ALA A 562 -2.73 0.87 10.01
N PHE A 563 -3.10 1.45 11.13
CA PHE A 563 -4.35 1.10 11.80
C PHE A 563 -5.57 1.51 10.97
N ASN A 564 -6.67 0.74 11.09
CA ASN A 564 -7.97 1.19 10.64
C ASN A 564 -8.61 2.07 11.72
N TYR A 565 -8.51 3.38 11.56
CA TYR A 565 -9.02 4.34 12.56
C TYR A 565 -10.55 4.45 12.56
N GLY A 566 -11.22 4.10 11.46
CA GLY A 566 -12.66 4.23 11.31
C GLY A 566 -13.48 3.25 12.15
N ASP A 567 -12.85 2.17 12.62
CA ASP A 567 -13.49 1.12 13.41
C ASP A 567 -13.00 1.04 14.87
N LEU A 568 -11.97 1.80 15.23
CA LEU A 568 -11.49 1.84 16.61
C LEU A 568 -12.60 2.24 17.58
N TYR A 569 -12.54 1.74 18.80
CA TYR A 569 -13.38 2.17 19.91
C TYR A 569 -12.64 2.10 21.24
N VAL A 570 -13.14 2.86 22.23
CA VAL A 570 -12.63 2.83 23.60
C VAL A 570 -13.37 1.74 24.38
N LYS A 571 -12.65 0.76 24.92
CA LYS A 571 -13.20 -0.25 25.82
C LYS A 571 -13.57 0.38 27.16
N ALA A 572 -14.65 -0.09 27.77
CA ALA A 572 -15.13 0.39 29.06
C ALA A 572 -14.16 0.16 30.21
#